data_7c3b43013dcf1418d083d597b1e7387c
#
_entry.id   7c3b43013dcf1418d083d597b1e7387c
#
_cell.length_a   1.000
_cell.length_b   1.000
_cell.length_c   1.000
_cell.angle_alpha   90.00
_cell.angle_beta   90.00
_cell.angle_gamma   90.00
#
_symmetry.space_group_name_H-M   'P 1'
#
loop_
_entity.id
_entity.type
_entity.pdbx_description
1 polymer ?
#
loop_
_entity_poly.entity_id
_entity_poly.type
_entity_poly.pdbx_seq_one_letter_code
_entity_poly.pdbx_strand_id
1 'polypeptide(L)'
;MTLSVQSLAMSATAIFAGAAIYVSFVEHPARLSCYPTMALAQWRPSYRRGTLMQAPLAIIGAFLGLVSWWSGGGLAWLIAGLLIGSVVPFTVIVAFPTNRRLEDATLDGASDTVRQLLITWGRLHAVRTALSSVALLIMIFAGG
;
A
#
# COMPACT_ATOMS: atom_id res chain seq x y z
N MET A 1 -29.25 1.45 10.14
CA MET A 1 -28.07 2.30 9.84
C MET A 1 -27.57 1.93 8.45
N THR A 2 -27.87 2.72 7.42
CA THR A 2 -27.43 2.46 6.05
C THR A 2 -25.96 2.89 5.93
N LEU A 3 -25.09 1.97 5.57
CA LEU A 3 -23.70 2.29 5.25
C LEU A 3 -23.68 3.18 4.00
N SER A 4 -23.15 4.39 4.13
CA SER A 4 -22.98 5.29 2.98
C SER A 4 -21.81 4.84 2.10
N VAL A 5 -21.84 5.20 0.82
CA VAL A 5 -20.72 4.97 -0.11
C VAL A 5 -19.42 5.57 0.45
N GLN A 6 -19.52 6.74 1.06
CA GLN A 6 -18.40 7.42 1.71
C GLN A 6 -17.83 6.62 2.88
N SER A 7 -18.69 6.05 3.75
CA SER A 7 -18.23 5.20 4.86
C SER A 7 -17.50 3.95 4.36
N LEU A 8 -17.97 3.35 3.27
CA LEU A 8 -17.30 2.20 2.67
C LEU A 8 -15.97 2.57 2.02
N ALA A 9 -15.89 3.73 1.34
CA ALA A 9 -14.64 4.25 0.79
C ALA A 9 -13.59 4.50 1.88
N MET A 10 -14.01 5.18 2.96
CA MET A 10 -13.15 5.41 4.13
C MET A 10 -12.68 4.10 4.77
N SER A 11 -13.58 3.13 4.94
CA SER A 11 -13.25 1.84 5.56
C SER A 11 -12.19 1.08 4.74
N ALA A 12 -12.39 0.97 3.43
CA ALA A 12 -11.42 0.29 2.56
C ALA A 12 -10.06 1.00 2.58
N THR A 13 -10.06 2.34 2.50
CA THR A 13 -8.83 3.15 2.54
C THR A 13 -8.16 3.07 3.91
N ALA A 14 -8.92 3.05 5.01
CA ALA A 14 -8.39 2.93 6.37
C ALA A 14 -7.71 1.58 6.62
N ILE A 15 -8.30 0.48 6.15
CA ILE A 15 -7.69 -0.85 6.27
C ILE A 15 -6.40 -0.90 5.46
N PHE A 16 -6.40 -0.37 4.24
CA PHE A 16 -5.19 -0.28 3.42
C PHE A 16 -4.10 0.56 4.12
N ALA A 17 -4.43 1.78 4.55
CA ALA A 17 -3.48 2.69 5.17
C ALA A 17 -2.92 2.12 6.49
N GLY A 18 -3.77 1.53 7.32
CA GLY A 18 -3.35 0.86 8.56
C GLY A 18 -2.37 -0.29 8.30
N ALA A 19 -2.66 -1.14 7.32
CA ALA A 19 -1.76 -2.21 6.91
C ALA A 19 -0.43 -1.66 6.36
N ALA A 20 -0.47 -0.60 5.55
CA ALA A 20 0.73 0.03 4.99
C ALA A 20 1.60 0.69 6.08
N ILE A 21 0.98 1.36 7.05
CA ILE A 21 1.65 1.94 8.23
C ILE A 21 2.33 0.82 9.04
N TYR A 22 1.61 -0.26 9.35
CA TYR A 22 2.15 -1.39 10.10
C TYR A 22 3.39 -1.98 9.41
N VAL A 23 3.32 -2.22 8.10
CA VAL A 23 4.46 -2.74 7.34
C VAL A 23 5.64 -1.76 7.39
N SER A 24 5.40 -0.47 7.20
CA SER A 24 6.46 0.54 7.15
C SER A 24 7.16 0.76 8.50
N PHE A 25 6.41 0.78 9.59
CA PHE A 25 6.94 1.18 10.89
C PHE A 25 7.21 0.00 11.85
N VAL A 26 6.63 -1.16 11.60
CA VAL A 26 6.78 -2.33 12.48
C VAL A 26 7.41 -3.51 11.76
N GLU A 27 6.76 -4.05 10.73
CA GLU A 27 7.21 -5.29 10.11
C GLU A 27 8.52 -5.15 9.35
N HIS A 28 8.64 -4.11 8.51
CA HIS A 28 9.81 -3.96 7.66
C HIS A 28 11.09 -3.59 8.44
N PRO A 29 11.07 -2.68 9.43
CA PRO A 29 12.23 -2.46 10.30
C PRO A 29 12.65 -3.74 11.07
N ALA A 30 11.70 -4.51 11.59
CA ALA A 30 11.99 -5.78 12.24
C ALA A 30 12.61 -6.80 11.27
N ARG A 31 12.11 -6.87 10.03
CA ARG A 31 12.68 -7.68 8.96
C ARG A 31 14.12 -7.30 8.64
N LEU A 32 14.44 -6.00 8.57
CA LEU A 32 15.78 -5.50 8.30
C LEU A 32 16.78 -5.79 9.42
N SER A 33 16.34 -6.08 10.64
CA SER A 33 17.21 -6.52 11.75
C SER A 33 17.63 -7.98 11.63
N CYS A 34 16.98 -8.77 10.77
CA CYS A 34 17.33 -10.16 10.52
C CYS A 34 18.49 -10.30 9.51
N TYR A 35 19.11 -11.48 9.46
CA TYR A 35 20.02 -11.82 8.37
C TYR A 35 19.32 -11.76 7.01
N PRO A 36 19.99 -11.35 5.92
CA PRO A 36 19.36 -11.17 4.61
C PRO A 36 18.55 -12.38 4.13
N THR A 37 19.07 -13.59 4.35
CA THR A 37 18.39 -14.85 3.98
C THR A 37 17.02 -14.99 4.68
N MET A 38 16.99 -14.72 5.99
CA MET A 38 15.74 -14.79 6.77
C MET A 38 14.79 -13.67 6.38
N ALA A 39 15.31 -12.46 6.19
CA ALA A 39 14.54 -11.31 5.75
C ALA A 39 13.85 -11.57 4.41
N LEU A 40 14.56 -12.14 3.43
CA LEU A 40 14.02 -12.50 2.13
C LEU A 40 12.97 -13.63 2.22
N ALA A 41 13.27 -14.66 3.03
CA ALA A 41 12.36 -15.77 3.24
C ALA A 41 11.02 -15.33 3.85
N GLN A 42 11.02 -14.33 4.74
CA GLN A 42 9.82 -13.76 5.30
C GLN A 42 9.14 -12.79 4.31
N TRP A 43 9.92 -11.98 3.57
CA TRP A 43 9.38 -10.98 2.65
C TRP A 43 8.52 -11.61 1.54
N ARG A 44 8.97 -12.71 0.92
CA ARG A 44 8.27 -13.35 -0.21
C ARG A 44 6.81 -13.73 0.09
N PRO A 45 6.51 -14.52 1.13
CA PRO A 45 5.12 -14.85 1.46
C PRO A 45 4.34 -13.64 1.99
N SER A 46 4.96 -12.73 2.72
CA SER A 46 4.34 -11.50 3.22
C SER A 46 3.92 -10.59 2.05
N TYR A 47 4.79 -10.37 1.08
CA TYR A 47 4.50 -9.58 -0.11
C TYR A 47 3.32 -10.14 -0.91
N ARG A 48 3.31 -11.46 -1.18
CA ARG A 48 2.22 -12.09 -1.95
C ARG A 48 0.88 -11.95 -1.24
N ARG A 49 0.82 -12.26 0.04
CA ARG A 49 -0.41 -12.15 0.85
C ARG A 49 -0.84 -10.68 1.01
N GLY A 50 0.12 -9.80 1.25
CA GLY A 50 -0.13 -8.37 1.34
C GLY A 50 -0.70 -7.79 0.05
N THR A 51 -0.19 -8.21 -1.11
CA THR A 51 -0.71 -7.79 -2.43
C THR A 51 -2.15 -8.25 -2.64
N LEU A 52 -2.47 -9.52 -2.31
CA LEU A 52 -3.82 -10.06 -2.43
C LEU A 52 -4.84 -9.31 -1.56
N MET A 53 -4.43 -8.79 -0.43
CA MET A 53 -5.29 -8.01 0.46
C MET A 53 -5.35 -6.53 0.05
N GLN A 54 -4.21 -5.91 -0.18
CA GLN A 54 -4.11 -4.46 -0.35
C GLN A 54 -4.55 -3.99 -1.75
N ALA A 55 -4.29 -4.75 -2.81
CA ALA A 55 -4.67 -4.33 -4.16
C ALA A 55 -6.20 -4.17 -4.32
N PRO A 56 -7.04 -5.14 -3.90
CA PRO A 56 -8.48 -4.94 -3.90
C PRO A 56 -8.94 -3.76 -3.05
N LEU A 57 -8.36 -3.55 -1.87
CA LEU A 57 -8.72 -2.43 -0.99
C LEU A 57 -8.41 -1.07 -1.63
N ALA A 58 -7.27 -0.94 -2.31
CA ALA A 58 -6.93 0.29 -3.02
C ALA A 58 -7.91 0.56 -4.18
N ILE A 59 -8.27 -0.47 -4.95
CA ILE A 59 -9.23 -0.36 -6.05
C ILE A 59 -10.62 0.00 -5.54
N ILE A 60 -11.10 -0.67 -4.49
CA ILE A 60 -12.40 -0.41 -3.87
C ILE A 60 -12.44 1.02 -3.30
N GLY A 61 -11.41 1.42 -2.54
CA GLY A 61 -11.31 2.76 -1.98
C GLY A 61 -11.31 3.85 -3.05
N ALA A 62 -10.56 3.64 -4.15
CA ALA A 62 -10.52 4.54 -5.28
C ALA A 62 -11.88 4.63 -5.98
N PHE A 63 -12.47 3.50 -6.33
CA PHE A 63 -13.76 3.44 -7.02
C PHE A 63 -14.87 4.13 -6.19
N LEU A 64 -15.01 3.78 -4.93
CA LEU A 64 -16.02 4.37 -4.05
C LEU A 64 -15.73 5.85 -3.76
N GLY A 65 -14.47 6.28 -3.71
CA GLY A 65 -14.12 7.69 -3.64
C GLY A 65 -14.58 8.47 -4.87
N LEU A 66 -14.38 7.93 -6.06
CA LEU A 66 -14.88 8.53 -7.32
C LEU A 66 -16.40 8.55 -7.39
N VAL A 67 -17.07 7.48 -6.95
CA VAL A 67 -18.55 7.45 -6.86
C VAL A 67 -19.05 8.51 -5.87
N SER A 68 -18.39 8.69 -4.73
CA SER A 68 -18.73 9.72 -3.74
C SER A 68 -18.63 11.13 -4.34
N TRP A 69 -17.56 11.40 -5.09
CA TRP A 69 -17.42 12.66 -5.82
C TRP A 69 -18.54 12.86 -6.84
N TRP A 70 -18.79 11.85 -7.68
CA TRP A 70 -19.83 11.90 -8.72
C TRP A 70 -21.22 12.16 -8.12
N SER A 71 -21.48 11.63 -6.94
CA SER A 71 -22.74 11.79 -6.20
C SER A 71 -22.85 13.13 -5.44
N GLY A 72 -21.97 14.10 -5.71
CA GLY A 72 -22.03 15.43 -5.12
C GLY A 72 -21.22 15.61 -3.82
N GLY A 73 -20.36 14.66 -3.45
CA GLY A 73 -19.51 14.73 -2.24
C GLY A 73 -18.39 15.77 -2.30
N GLY A 74 -18.19 16.44 -3.45
CA GLY A 74 -17.22 17.51 -3.61
C GLY A 74 -15.82 17.03 -4.05
N LEU A 75 -14.95 18.00 -4.41
CA LEU A 75 -13.64 17.77 -5.02
C LEU A 75 -12.69 16.95 -4.13
N ALA A 76 -12.82 17.04 -2.81
CA ALA A 76 -11.99 16.30 -1.86
C ALA A 76 -12.09 14.78 -2.08
N TRP A 77 -13.28 14.25 -2.38
CA TRP A 77 -13.48 12.83 -2.68
C TRP A 77 -12.81 12.40 -3.98
N LEU A 78 -12.80 13.26 -5.00
CA LEU A 78 -12.05 13.02 -6.23
C LEU A 78 -10.55 12.90 -5.94
N ILE A 79 -9.99 13.88 -5.23
CA ILE A 79 -8.56 13.92 -4.90
C ILE A 79 -8.18 12.68 -4.08
N ALA A 80 -8.95 12.35 -3.05
CA ALA A 80 -8.70 11.18 -2.21
C ALA A 80 -8.79 9.86 -3.01
N GLY A 81 -9.82 9.73 -3.86
CA GLY A 81 -9.99 8.57 -4.74
C GLY A 81 -8.81 8.40 -5.71
N LEU A 82 -8.33 9.48 -6.30
CA LEU A 82 -7.15 9.45 -7.18
C LEU A 82 -5.87 9.12 -6.41
N LEU A 83 -5.69 9.63 -5.20
CA LEU A 83 -4.52 9.34 -4.37
C LEU A 83 -4.44 7.86 -4.00
N ILE A 84 -5.52 7.27 -3.46
CA ILE A 84 -5.51 5.84 -3.13
C ILE A 84 -5.42 4.99 -4.40
N GLY A 85 -6.05 5.39 -5.49
CA GLY A 85 -5.98 4.72 -6.78
C GLY A 85 -4.59 4.74 -7.40
N SER A 86 -3.83 5.81 -7.22
CA SER A 86 -2.46 5.96 -7.75
C SER A 86 -1.46 4.96 -7.18
N VAL A 87 -1.77 4.36 -6.03
CA VAL A 87 -0.94 3.30 -5.42
C VAL A 87 -0.81 2.09 -6.35
N VAL A 88 -1.83 1.78 -7.15
CA VAL A 88 -1.82 0.65 -8.07
C VAL A 88 -0.83 0.86 -9.23
N PRO A 89 -0.95 1.90 -10.07
CA PRO A 89 0.02 2.14 -11.14
C PRO A 89 1.43 2.41 -10.59
N PHE A 90 1.57 3.08 -9.45
CA PHE A 90 2.87 3.25 -8.80
C PHE A 90 3.52 1.89 -8.49
N THR A 91 2.75 0.94 -7.95
CA THR A 91 3.27 -0.40 -7.65
C THR A 91 3.66 -1.15 -8.92
N VAL A 92 2.83 -1.10 -9.96
CA VAL A 92 3.07 -1.84 -11.22
C VAL A 92 4.21 -1.23 -12.05
N ILE A 93 4.40 0.09 -12.02
CA ILE A 93 5.39 0.77 -12.86
C ILE A 93 6.70 0.97 -12.08
N VAL A 94 6.63 1.49 -10.86
CA VAL A 94 7.82 1.94 -10.11
C VAL A 94 8.36 0.87 -9.18
N ALA A 95 7.49 0.18 -8.44
CA ALA A 95 7.93 -0.83 -7.47
C ALA A 95 8.16 -2.21 -8.10
N PHE A 96 7.53 -2.51 -9.23
CA PHE A 96 7.59 -3.82 -9.89
C PHE A 96 9.00 -4.34 -10.18
N PRO A 97 9.96 -3.54 -10.70
CA PRO A 97 11.33 -4.03 -10.94
C PRO A 97 12.01 -4.54 -9.66
N THR A 98 11.83 -3.83 -8.54
CA THR A 98 12.38 -4.25 -7.24
C THR A 98 11.69 -5.51 -6.73
N ASN A 99 10.35 -5.56 -6.82
CA ASN A 99 9.57 -6.72 -6.42
C ASN A 99 9.99 -7.98 -7.20
N ARG A 100 10.11 -7.86 -8.52
CA ARG A 100 10.51 -8.96 -9.39
C ARG A 100 11.90 -9.50 -9.03
N ARG A 101 12.85 -8.63 -8.74
CA ARG A 101 14.21 -9.06 -8.32
C ARG A 101 14.19 -9.78 -6.97
N LEU A 102 13.39 -9.33 -6.00
CA LEU A 102 13.24 -10.00 -4.71
C LEU A 102 12.51 -11.36 -4.81
N GLU A 103 11.62 -11.50 -5.78
CA GLU A 103 10.92 -12.77 -6.04
C GLU A 103 11.73 -13.78 -6.86
N ASP A 104 12.82 -13.34 -7.50
CA ASP A 104 13.69 -14.21 -8.31
C ASP A 104 14.28 -15.34 -7.45
N ALA A 105 13.96 -16.58 -7.83
CA ALA A 105 14.43 -17.77 -7.12
C ALA A 105 15.94 -17.99 -7.23
N THR A 106 16.59 -17.38 -8.22
CA THR A 106 18.06 -17.47 -8.42
C THR A 106 18.85 -16.46 -7.60
N LEU A 107 18.16 -15.50 -6.94
CA LEU A 107 18.81 -14.50 -6.10
C LEU A 107 19.44 -15.17 -4.88
N ASP A 108 20.76 -15.00 -4.73
CA ASP A 108 21.47 -15.46 -3.54
C ASP A 108 21.00 -14.69 -2.29
N GLY A 109 20.27 -15.40 -1.43
CA GLY A 109 19.67 -14.84 -0.22
C GLY A 109 20.67 -14.30 0.79
N ALA A 110 21.92 -14.76 0.76
CA ALA A 110 22.99 -14.32 1.66
C ALA A 110 23.70 -13.05 1.16
N SER A 111 23.42 -12.61 -0.06
CA SER A 111 24.13 -11.48 -0.68
C SER A 111 23.74 -10.13 -0.08
N ASP A 112 24.67 -9.18 -0.09
CA ASP A 112 24.41 -7.78 0.25
C ASP A 112 23.36 -7.14 -0.69
N THR A 113 23.21 -7.67 -1.90
CA THR A 113 22.18 -7.26 -2.86
C THR A 113 20.79 -7.41 -2.29
N VAL A 114 20.51 -8.48 -1.55
CA VAL A 114 19.19 -8.68 -0.90
C VAL A 114 18.90 -7.55 0.08
N ARG A 115 19.86 -7.18 0.92
CA ARG A 115 19.70 -6.07 1.88
C ARG A 115 19.41 -4.75 1.16
N GLN A 116 20.15 -4.44 0.10
CA GLN A 116 19.94 -3.22 -0.70
C GLN A 116 18.56 -3.20 -1.36
N LEU A 117 18.12 -4.32 -1.91
CA LEU A 117 16.80 -4.46 -2.51
C LEU A 117 15.68 -4.29 -1.47
N LEU A 118 15.83 -4.86 -0.27
CA LEU A 118 14.86 -4.70 0.81
C LEU A 118 14.80 -3.25 1.31
N ILE A 119 15.93 -2.55 1.43
CA ILE A 119 15.95 -1.13 1.78
C ILE A 119 15.23 -0.29 0.71
N THR A 120 15.51 -0.55 -0.56
CA THR A 120 14.85 0.12 -1.68
C THR A 120 13.35 -0.15 -1.68
N TRP A 121 12.95 -1.41 -1.47
CA TRP A 121 11.55 -1.79 -1.34
C TRP A 121 10.83 -1.04 -0.22
N GLY A 122 11.48 -0.92 0.94
CA GLY A 122 10.94 -0.17 2.08
C GLY A 122 10.67 1.30 1.76
N ARG A 123 11.57 1.96 1.01
CA ARG A 123 11.39 3.35 0.55
C ARG A 123 10.21 3.47 -0.42
N LEU A 124 10.08 2.54 -1.36
CA LEU A 124 8.94 2.49 -2.29
C LEU A 124 7.63 2.21 -1.55
N HIS A 125 7.65 1.33 -0.55
CA HIS A 125 6.49 1.06 0.28
C HIS A 125 6.06 2.27 1.12
N ALA A 126 7.02 3.07 1.61
CA ALA A 126 6.74 4.31 2.35
C ALA A 126 5.97 5.33 1.49
N VAL A 127 6.19 5.40 0.18
CA VAL A 127 5.39 6.23 -0.73
C VAL A 127 3.93 5.77 -0.73
N ARG A 128 3.68 4.46 -0.79
CA ARG A 128 2.31 3.90 -0.71
C ARG A 128 1.64 4.22 0.62
N THR A 129 2.40 4.15 1.70
CA THR A 129 1.93 4.53 3.05
C THR A 129 1.54 6.00 3.09
N ALA A 130 2.37 6.90 2.56
CA ALA A 130 2.08 8.32 2.50
C ALA A 130 0.84 8.64 1.66
N LEU A 131 0.74 8.09 0.44
CA LEU A 131 -0.40 8.30 -0.46
C LEU A 131 -1.71 7.85 0.17
N SER A 132 -1.75 6.66 0.77
CA SER A 132 -2.95 6.11 1.40
C SER A 132 -3.34 6.85 2.67
N SER A 133 -2.36 7.28 3.47
CA SER A 133 -2.60 8.06 4.70
C SER A 133 -3.17 9.44 4.38
N VAL A 134 -2.62 10.12 3.39
CA VAL A 134 -3.14 11.43 2.94
C VAL A 134 -4.55 11.28 2.36
N ALA A 135 -4.78 10.25 1.53
CA ALA A 135 -6.12 9.95 1.00
C ALA A 135 -7.14 9.74 2.12
N LEU A 136 -6.79 8.96 3.14
CA LEU A 136 -7.65 8.70 4.29
C LEU A 136 -7.96 9.99 5.07
N LEU A 137 -6.95 10.81 5.35
CA LEU A 137 -7.15 12.09 6.06
C LEU A 137 -8.10 13.00 5.28
N ILE A 138 -7.92 13.12 3.95
CA ILE A 138 -8.83 13.91 3.11
C ILE A 138 -10.26 13.38 3.19
N MET A 139 -10.46 12.05 3.14
CA MET A 139 -11.78 11.43 3.24
C MET A 139 -12.44 11.70 4.60
N ILE A 140 -11.67 11.63 5.70
CA ILE A 140 -12.18 11.91 7.05
C ILE A 140 -12.68 13.35 7.16
N PHE A 141 -11.87 14.32 6.72
CA PHE A 141 -12.27 15.74 6.78
C PHE A 141 -13.39 16.11 5.80
N ALA A 142 -13.53 15.38 4.70
CA ALA A 142 -14.59 15.61 3.73
C ALA A 142 -15.91 14.92 4.09
N GLY A 143 -15.86 13.90 4.94
CA GLY A 143 -17.05 13.13 5.34
C GLY A 143 -17.65 13.56 6.69
N GLY A 144 -17.02 14.47 7.44
CA GLY A 144 -17.53 15.10 8.67
C GLY A 144 -18.21 16.40 8.35
#